data_378c14970b432c580ca9110995021cdb
#
_entry.id   378c14970b432c580ca9110995021cdb
#
_cell.length_a   1.000
_cell.length_b   1.000
_cell.length_c   1.000
_cell.angle_alpha   90.00
_cell.angle_beta   90.00
_cell.angle_gamma   90.00
#
_symmetry.space_group_name_H-M   'P 1'
#
loop_
_entity.id
_entity.type
_entity.pdbx_description
1 polymer ?
#
loop_
_entity_poly.entity_id
_entity_poly.type
_entity_poly.pdbx_seq_one_letter_code
_entity_poly.pdbx_strand_id
1 'polypeptide(L)'
;MPEPVTTIGVSAVAAYLGKDGLNKLLGPTADYLGVSLKDFVQKRTDNVGKIFGNAEKKLGDKINENGQVPPKVLKTIIDEGSYCDDTVAVEYFGGVLASSRTESGRDDRGARIGKILDNMSVYQIRSHYLVYSIIRKLFKDSKYLFNREDRHKMEIFIPWNTYLNAMQFNEREKEQLTSIVNNTFFGLNKDSLIETFYYGPIEHIQKNYADAKEGGIVISPSALGAELYLWGYGFGDKELSFILQDTNFEDIEDITITLDGVLTSKKHI
;
A
#
# COMPACT_ATOMS: atom_id res chain seq x y z
N MET A 1 31.01 -4.70 -12.49
CA MET A 1 29.72 -4.53 -11.82
C MET A 1 28.66 -4.63 -12.91
N PRO A 2 27.63 -5.45 -12.80
CA PRO A 2 26.58 -5.42 -13.80
C PRO A 2 25.80 -4.11 -13.66
N GLU A 3 25.56 -3.42 -14.75
CA GLU A 3 24.75 -2.22 -14.82
C GLU A 3 23.32 -2.50 -14.36
N PRO A 4 22.64 -1.57 -13.67
CA PRO A 4 21.27 -1.79 -13.21
C PRO A 4 20.33 -1.97 -14.41
N VAL A 5 19.55 -3.04 -14.37
CA VAL A 5 18.69 -3.53 -15.43
C VAL A 5 17.65 -2.49 -15.91
N THR A 6 17.32 -1.50 -15.08
CA THR A 6 16.35 -0.43 -15.38
C THR A 6 16.87 0.66 -16.30
N THR A 7 18.17 0.87 -16.37
CA THR A 7 18.78 1.79 -17.34
C THR A 7 18.71 1.22 -18.77
N ILE A 8 18.54 -0.11 -18.89
CA ILE A 8 18.55 -0.80 -20.19
C ILE A 8 17.29 -0.52 -21.01
N GLY A 9 16.11 -0.34 -20.39
CA GLY A 9 14.86 -0.17 -21.14
C GLY A 9 14.81 1.15 -21.93
N VAL A 10 15.01 2.27 -21.28
CA VAL A 10 14.86 3.60 -21.88
C VAL A 10 16.13 4.01 -22.63
N SER A 11 17.31 3.73 -22.07
CA SER A 11 18.58 3.98 -22.76
C SER A 11 18.81 3.02 -23.93
N ALA A 12 18.29 1.77 -23.89
CA ALA A 12 18.35 0.86 -25.01
C ALA A 12 17.40 1.29 -26.15
N VAL A 13 16.20 1.79 -25.83
CA VAL A 13 15.30 2.34 -26.86
C VAL A 13 15.90 3.61 -27.47
N ALA A 14 16.46 4.51 -26.65
CA ALA A 14 17.14 5.71 -27.13
C ALA A 14 18.44 5.39 -27.89
N ALA A 15 19.20 4.37 -27.48
CA ALA A 15 20.39 3.92 -28.18
C ALA A 15 20.06 3.17 -29.49
N TYR A 16 18.96 2.41 -29.51
CA TYR A 16 18.51 1.67 -30.69
C TYR A 16 17.89 2.57 -31.75
N LEU A 17 17.07 3.54 -31.36
CA LEU A 17 16.41 4.45 -32.30
C LEU A 17 17.25 5.69 -32.64
N GLY A 18 18.24 6.03 -31.82
CA GLY A 18 18.97 7.28 -31.91
C GLY A 18 18.08 8.51 -31.70
N LYS A 19 18.68 9.69 -31.58
CA LYS A 19 17.94 10.94 -31.38
C LYS A 19 17.01 11.23 -32.55
N ASP A 20 17.43 10.94 -33.77
CA ASP A 20 16.63 11.15 -34.99
C ASP A 20 15.46 10.18 -35.10
N GLY A 21 15.62 8.95 -34.67
CA GLY A 21 14.54 7.95 -34.63
C GLY A 21 13.46 8.29 -33.62
N LEU A 22 13.84 8.77 -32.43
CA LEU A 22 12.93 9.26 -31.41
C LEU A 22 12.15 10.50 -31.91
N ASN A 23 12.84 11.46 -32.55
CA ASN A 23 12.21 12.65 -33.11
C ASN A 23 11.23 12.29 -34.23
N LYS A 24 11.55 11.33 -35.07
CA LYS A 24 10.65 10.84 -36.14
C LYS A 24 9.42 10.14 -35.59
N LEU A 25 9.58 9.38 -34.50
CA LEU A 25 8.48 8.65 -33.86
C LEU A 25 7.57 9.57 -33.05
N LEU A 26 8.12 10.52 -32.32
CA LEU A 26 7.42 11.35 -31.35
C LEU A 26 7.14 12.78 -31.80
N GLY A 27 7.79 13.22 -32.92
CA GLY A 27 7.67 14.58 -33.44
C GLY A 27 8.08 15.63 -32.40
N PRO A 28 7.38 16.79 -32.35
CA PRO A 28 7.68 17.87 -31.38
C PRO A 28 7.60 17.45 -29.92
N THR A 29 6.94 16.33 -29.63
CA THR A 29 6.85 15.75 -28.27
C THR A 29 8.20 15.21 -27.81
N ALA A 30 9.13 14.92 -28.73
CA ALA A 30 10.45 14.41 -28.40
C ALA A 30 11.30 15.40 -27.58
N ASP A 31 11.20 16.69 -27.87
CA ASP A 31 11.93 17.74 -27.14
C ASP A 31 11.35 17.93 -25.73
N TYR A 32 10.02 17.87 -25.61
CA TYR A 32 9.34 17.86 -24.31
C TYR A 32 9.72 16.62 -23.47
N LEU A 33 9.78 15.44 -24.09
CA LEU A 33 10.22 14.21 -23.43
C LEU A 33 11.72 14.24 -23.10
N GLY A 34 12.54 14.97 -23.82
CA GLY A 34 14.00 15.03 -23.57
C GLY A 34 14.35 15.64 -22.21
N VAL A 35 13.70 16.74 -21.82
CA VAL A 35 13.85 17.35 -20.48
C VAL A 35 13.10 16.50 -19.45
N SER A 36 11.85 16.13 -19.73
CA SER A 36 11.01 15.31 -18.88
C SER A 36 11.58 13.92 -18.66
N LEU A 37 12.30 13.34 -19.62
CA LEU A 37 12.92 12.03 -19.48
C LEU A 37 14.06 12.04 -18.47
N LYS A 38 14.89 13.09 -18.43
CA LYS A 38 15.94 13.25 -17.42
C LYS A 38 15.32 13.33 -16.02
N ASP A 39 14.31 14.19 -15.87
CA ASP A 39 13.63 14.38 -14.59
C ASP A 39 12.90 13.09 -14.16
N PHE A 40 12.29 12.41 -15.11
CA PHE A 40 11.63 11.13 -14.90
C PHE A 40 12.60 10.03 -14.44
N VAL A 41 13.78 9.90 -15.09
CA VAL A 41 14.82 8.95 -14.68
C VAL A 41 15.36 9.29 -13.30
N GLN A 42 15.60 10.60 -13.03
CA GLN A 42 16.06 11.04 -11.71
C GLN A 42 15.02 10.71 -10.64
N LYS A 43 13.75 11.00 -10.87
CA LYS A 43 12.67 10.74 -9.93
C LYS A 43 12.53 9.23 -9.63
N ARG A 44 12.63 8.37 -10.65
CA ARG A 44 12.64 6.92 -10.44
C ARG A 44 13.81 6.46 -9.60
N THR A 45 15.00 7.02 -9.81
CA THR A 45 16.18 6.71 -9.01
C THR A 45 15.99 7.15 -7.56
N ASP A 46 15.42 8.33 -7.33
CA ASP A 46 15.11 8.85 -6.00
C ASP A 46 14.09 7.98 -5.27
N ASN A 47 13.03 7.52 -5.98
CA ASN A 47 12.03 6.63 -5.40
C ASN A 47 12.63 5.28 -5.00
N VAL A 48 13.46 4.69 -5.85
CA VAL A 48 14.20 3.46 -5.49
C VAL A 48 15.08 3.70 -4.26
N GLY A 49 15.78 4.84 -4.20
CA GLY A 49 16.57 5.21 -3.03
C GLY A 49 15.76 5.27 -1.74
N LYS A 50 14.57 5.88 -1.78
CA LYS A 50 13.65 5.93 -0.63
C LYS A 50 13.16 4.53 -0.22
N ILE A 51 12.79 3.69 -1.19
CA ILE A 51 12.35 2.30 -0.92
C ILE A 51 13.45 1.52 -0.20
N PHE A 52 14.69 1.63 -0.66
CA PHE A 52 15.82 0.94 -0.03
C PHE A 52 16.12 1.51 1.37
N GLY A 53 16.05 2.83 1.57
CA GLY A 53 16.20 3.45 2.89
C GLY A 53 15.11 3.00 3.87
N ASN A 54 13.86 2.89 3.41
CA ASN A 54 12.77 2.36 4.23
C ASN A 54 12.97 0.87 4.58
N ALA A 55 13.48 0.08 3.64
CA ALA A 55 13.81 -1.32 3.91
C ALA A 55 14.93 -1.45 4.95
N GLU A 56 15.97 -0.62 4.85
CA GLU A 56 17.06 -0.57 5.83
C GLU A 56 16.53 -0.21 7.24
N LYS A 57 15.70 0.85 7.34
CA LYS A 57 15.08 1.25 8.61
C LYS A 57 14.25 0.11 9.22
N LYS A 58 13.45 -0.60 8.40
CA LYS A 58 12.60 -1.71 8.87
C LYS A 58 13.40 -2.96 9.26
N LEU A 59 14.52 -3.20 8.63
CA LEU A 59 15.45 -4.29 9.01
C LEU A 59 16.14 -4.00 10.35
N GLY A 60 16.46 -2.73 10.63
CA GLY A 60 17.22 -2.36 11.82
C GLY A 60 18.50 -3.19 11.95
N ASP A 61 18.77 -3.75 13.11
CA ASP A 61 19.98 -4.54 13.36
C ASP A 61 20.10 -5.80 12.49
N LYS A 62 18.98 -6.35 12.00
CA LYS A 62 18.96 -7.52 11.09
C LYS A 62 19.70 -7.27 9.77
N ILE A 63 19.97 -6.03 9.39
CA ILE A 63 20.77 -5.74 8.19
C ILE A 63 22.17 -6.29 8.28
N ASN A 64 22.72 -6.42 9.50
CA ASN A 64 24.05 -6.93 9.78
C ASN A 64 24.11 -8.47 9.79
N GLU A 65 22.97 -9.15 9.78
CA GLU A 65 22.87 -10.60 9.70
C GLU A 65 23.07 -11.08 8.24
N ASN A 66 23.45 -12.34 8.07
CA ASN A 66 23.49 -12.95 6.73
C ASN A 66 22.10 -12.97 6.12
N GLY A 67 21.96 -12.47 4.90
CA GLY A 67 20.69 -12.47 4.22
C GLY A 67 20.79 -11.91 2.81
N GLN A 68 19.90 -12.37 1.97
CA GLN A 68 19.82 -11.97 0.57
C GLN A 68 18.37 -11.87 0.11
N VAL A 69 18.11 -11.01 -0.86
CA VAL A 69 16.80 -10.82 -1.48
C VAL A 69 16.78 -11.62 -2.79
N PRO A 70 15.73 -12.43 -3.06
CA PRO A 70 15.61 -13.12 -4.33
C PRO A 70 15.63 -12.13 -5.51
N PRO A 71 16.37 -12.43 -6.62
CA PRO A 71 16.47 -11.52 -7.77
C PRO A 71 15.11 -11.14 -8.37
N LYS A 72 14.13 -12.04 -8.35
CA LYS A 72 12.77 -11.81 -8.82
C LYS A 72 12.04 -10.72 -8.00
N VAL A 73 12.23 -10.73 -6.68
CA VAL A 73 11.68 -9.69 -5.79
C VAL A 73 12.35 -8.36 -6.07
N LEU A 74 13.69 -8.34 -6.09
CA LEU A 74 14.46 -7.12 -6.34
C LEU A 74 14.04 -6.48 -7.67
N LYS A 75 13.91 -7.29 -8.74
CA LYS A 75 13.42 -6.81 -10.04
C LYS A 75 12.04 -6.16 -9.92
N THR A 76 11.08 -6.83 -9.27
CA THR A 76 9.73 -6.30 -9.09
C THR A 76 9.75 -4.98 -8.32
N ILE A 77 10.51 -4.88 -7.24
CA ILE A 77 10.61 -3.64 -6.44
C ILE A 77 11.19 -2.48 -7.27
N ILE A 78 12.24 -2.74 -8.06
CA ILE A 78 12.87 -1.70 -8.88
C ILE A 78 11.94 -1.30 -10.04
N ASP A 79 11.35 -2.26 -10.74
CA ASP A 79 10.53 -1.99 -11.91
C ASP A 79 9.24 -1.25 -11.53
N GLU A 80 8.50 -1.73 -10.53
CA GLU A 80 7.18 -1.22 -10.18
C GLU A 80 7.26 -0.09 -9.12
N GLY A 81 8.03 -0.29 -8.06
CA GLY A 81 8.15 0.69 -6.97
C GLY A 81 8.77 2.01 -7.41
N SER A 82 9.64 2.00 -8.43
CA SER A 82 10.26 3.22 -8.93
C SER A 82 9.27 4.24 -9.53
N TYR A 83 8.07 3.81 -9.90
CA TYR A 83 7.00 4.69 -10.42
C TYR A 83 6.10 5.26 -9.31
N CYS A 84 6.24 4.80 -8.07
CA CYS A 84 5.40 5.21 -6.96
C CYS A 84 5.89 6.50 -6.34
N ASP A 85 5.04 7.54 -6.34
CA ASP A 85 5.32 8.84 -5.71
C ASP A 85 4.66 8.99 -4.34
N ASP A 86 3.67 8.17 -4.02
CA ASP A 86 2.95 8.21 -2.76
C ASP A 86 3.79 7.63 -1.63
N THR A 87 3.84 8.32 -0.49
CA THR A 87 4.67 7.95 0.66
C THR A 87 4.28 6.58 1.21
N VAL A 88 2.97 6.26 1.27
CA VAL A 88 2.50 4.96 1.76
C VAL A 88 2.91 3.84 0.83
N ALA A 89 2.84 4.07 -0.49
CA ALA A 89 3.30 3.10 -1.48
C ALA A 89 4.80 2.83 -1.36
N VAL A 90 5.61 3.90 -1.25
CA VAL A 90 7.07 3.80 -1.07
C VAL A 90 7.42 3.06 0.23
N GLU A 91 6.69 3.35 1.33
CA GLU A 91 6.85 2.64 2.61
C GLU A 91 6.50 1.15 2.47
N TYR A 92 5.42 0.82 1.77
CA TYR A 92 5.02 -0.57 1.55
C TYR A 92 6.02 -1.34 0.70
N PHE A 93 6.52 -0.76 -0.39
CA PHE A 93 7.57 -1.39 -1.19
C PHE A 93 8.86 -1.60 -0.38
N GLY A 94 9.21 -0.66 0.49
CA GLY A 94 10.33 -0.81 1.43
C GLY A 94 10.12 -1.97 2.40
N GLY A 95 8.91 -2.11 2.95
CA GLY A 95 8.54 -3.23 3.81
C GLY A 95 8.59 -4.58 3.10
N VAL A 96 8.09 -4.64 1.86
CA VAL A 96 8.16 -5.86 1.03
C VAL A 96 9.61 -6.25 0.76
N LEU A 97 10.48 -5.28 0.48
CA LEU A 97 11.91 -5.54 0.29
C LEU A 97 12.55 -6.09 1.58
N ALA A 98 12.27 -5.48 2.73
CA ALA A 98 12.76 -5.92 4.03
C ALA A 98 12.28 -7.34 4.38
N SER A 99 10.96 -7.61 4.20
CA SER A 99 10.34 -8.93 4.42
C SER A 99 10.94 -10.04 3.54
N SER A 100 11.41 -9.67 2.36
CA SER A 100 11.96 -10.64 1.38
C SER A 100 13.41 -11.01 1.63
N ARG A 101 14.10 -10.30 2.53
CA ARG A 101 15.49 -10.60 2.86
C ARG A 101 15.54 -11.76 3.85
N THR A 102 15.96 -12.91 3.36
CA THR A 102 16.10 -14.14 4.15
C THR A 102 17.48 -14.73 4.01
N GLU A 103 17.92 -15.54 4.97
CA GLU A 103 19.23 -16.19 4.93
C GLU A 103 19.43 -17.01 3.64
N SER A 104 18.42 -17.79 3.24
CA SER A 104 18.50 -18.65 2.06
C SER A 104 18.26 -17.93 0.73
N GLY A 105 17.62 -16.74 0.74
CA GLY A 105 17.21 -16.03 -0.48
C GLY A 105 16.22 -16.80 -1.37
N ARG A 106 15.49 -17.77 -0.82
CA ARG A 106 14.55 -18.62 -1.59
C ARG A 106 13.11 -18.12 -1.60
N ASP A 107 12.72 -17.33 -0.60
CA ASP A 107 11.34 -16.86 -0.47
C ASP A 107 11.07 -15.70 -1.42
N ASP A 108 10.47 -16.02 -2.57
CA ASP A 108 10.13 -15.02 -3.59
C ASP A 108 8.67 -14.53 -3.52
N ARG A 109 7.93 -14.83 -2.42
CA ARG A 109 6.54 -14.35 -2.21
C ARG A 109 6.44 -12.83 -2.33
N GLY A 110 7.46 -12.10 -1.92
CA GLY A 110 7.54 -10.64 -2.05
C GLY A 110 7.33 -10.13 -3.47
N ALA A 111 7.69 -10.91 -4.51
CA ALA A 111 7.41 -10.53 -5.89
C ALA A 111 5.90 -10.50 -6.20
N ARG A 112 5.11 -11.42 -5.63
CA ARG A 112 3.65 -11.40 -5.75
C ARG A 112 3.05 -10.21 -5.00
N ILE A 113 3.53 -9.95 -3.79
CA ILE A 113 3.08 -8.81 -2.97
C ILE A 113 3.38 -7.48 -3.68
N GLY A 114 4.58 -7.32 -4.25
CA GLY A 114 4.95 -6.15 -5.06
C GLY A 114 4.03 -5.95 -6.27
N LYS A 115 3.60 -7.02 -6.91
CA LYS A 115 2.63 -6.95 -8.01
C LYS A 115 1.21 -6.58 -7.56
N ILE A 116 0.79 -6.98 -6.36
CA ILE A 116 -0.47 -6.52 -5.78
C ILE A 116 -0.40 -5.00 -5.58
N LEU A 117 0.69 -4.49 -5.00
CA LEU A 117 0.89 -3.05 -4.79
C LEU A 117 0.89 -2.27 -6.11
N ASP A 118 1.59 -2.77 -7.13
CA ASP A 118 1.65 -2.15 -8.46
C ASP A 118 0.26 -1.99 -9.11
N ASN A 119 -0.63 -2.95 -8.90
CA ASN A 119 -1.99 -2.91 -9.43
C ASN A 119 -2.95 -1.99 -8.64
N MET A 120 -2.54 -1.50 -7.48
CA MET A 120 -3.37 -0.62 -6.64
C MET A 120 -3.19 0.85 -7.04
N SER A 121 -4.29 1.59 -7.10
CA SER A 121 -4.21 3.05 -7.15
C SER A 121 -3.72 3.61 -5.81
N VAL A 122 -3.24 4.85 -5.84
CA VAL A 122 -2.85 5.59 -4.63
C VAL A 122 -3.98 5.60 -3.58
N TYR A 123 -5.23 5.77 -4.02
CA TYR A 123 -6.38 5.76 -3.13
C TYR A 123 -6.62 4.40 -2.48
N GLN A 124 -6.40 3.31 -3.21
CA GLN A 124 -6.51 1.95 -2.68
C GLN A 124 -5.41 1.66 -1.65
N ILE A 125 -4.16 2.03 -1.94
CA ILE A 125 -3.03 1.82 -1.02
C ILE A 125 -3.26 2.61 0.28
N ARG A 126 -3.61 3.90 0.20
CA ARG A 126 -3.88 4.75 1.36
C ARG A 126 -5.07 4.25 2.16
N SER A 127 -6.17 3.85 1.50
CA SER A 127 -7.35 3.30 2.19
C SER A 127 -7.07 1.95 2.84
N HIS A 128 -6.30 1.09 2.18
CA HIS A 128 -5.84 -0.17 2.75
C HIS A 128 -5.04 0.08 4.04
N TYR A 129 -4.06 0.98 3.97
CA TYR A 129 -3.26 1.36 5.13
C TYR A 129 -4.13 1.90 6.28
N LEU A 130 -5.05 2.83 5.98
CA LEU A 130 -5.97 3.41 6.96
C LEU A 130 -6.81 2.33 7.65
N VAL A 131 -7.45 1.46 6.87
CA VAL A 131 -8.32 0.40 7.37
C VAL A 131 -7.56 -0.54 8.32
N TYR A 132 -6.41 -1.05 7.89
CA TYR A 132 -5.65 -2.00 8.70
C TYR A 132 -4.96 -1.36 9.91
N SER A 133 -4.61 -0.08 9.83
CA SER A 133 -4.12 0.69 10.97
C SER A 133 -5.21 0.93 12.02
N ILE A 134 -6.44 1.22 11.60
CA ILE A 134 -7.59 1.33 12.50
C ILE A 134 -7.88 -0.02 13.17
N ILE A 135 -7.96 -1.11 12.39
CA ILE A 135 -8.19 -2.46 12.91
C ILE A 135 -7.12 -2.82 13.95
N ARG A 136 -5.86 -2.61 13.64
CA ARG A 136 -4.75 -2.81 14.58
C ARG A 136 -4.96 -2.05 15.89
N LYS A 137 -5.25 -0.75 15.81
CA LYS A 137 -5.42 0.09 17.00
C LYS A 137 -6.65 -0.30 17.83
N LEU A 138 -7.76 -0.70 17.19
CA LEU A 138 -8.99 -1.07 17.88
C LEU A 138 -8.92 -2.44 18.55
N PHE A 139 -8.27 -3.40 17.91
CA PHE A 139 -8.22 -4.80 18.38
C PHE A 139 -6.85 -5.18 18.94
N LYS A 140 -5.99 -4.17 19.21
CA LYS A 140 -4.73 -4.37 19.91
C LYS A 140 -4.97 -5.17 21.19
N ASP A 141 -4.08 -6.11 21.46
CA ASP A 141 -4.12 -6.98 22.62
C ASP A 141 -5.37 -7.90 22.71
N SER A 142 -6.17 -7.97 21.64
CA SER A 142 -7.22 -8.98 21.56
C SER A 142 -6.63 -10.38 21.43
N LYS A 143 -7.41 -11.39 21.82
CA LYS A 143 -7.03 -12.80 21.67
C LYS A 143 -7.41 -13.38 20.30
N TYR A 144 -7.74 -12.52 19.33
CA TYR A 144 -8.10 -12.96 17.99
C TYR A 144 -6.90 -13.53 17.24
N LEU A 145 -7.12 -14.65 16.54
CA LEU A 145 -6.11 -15.34 15.73
C LEU A 145 -6.15 -14.93 14.26
N PHE A 146 -7.00 -13.96 13.92
CA PHE A 146 -7.24 -13.50 12.57
C PHE A 146 -7.78 -14.57 11.61
N ASN A 147 -8.38 -15.64 12.14
CA ASN A 147 -9.13 -16.64 11.37
C ASN A 147 -10.42 -16.03 10.81
N ARG A 148 -11.18 -16.78 10.01
CA ARG A 148 -12.39 -16.27 9.38
C ARG A 148 -13.43 -15.75 10.38
N GLU A 149 -13.66 -16.47 11.47
CA GLU A 149 -14.63 -16.08 12.50
C GLU A 149 -14.22 -14.78 13.18
N ASP A 150 -12.92 -14.67 13.55
CA ASP A 150 -12.41 -13.47 14.18
C ASP A 150 -12.47 -12.26 13.25
N ARG A 151 -12.17 -12.43 11.94
CA ARG A 151 -12.27 -11.33 10.97
C ARG A 151 -13.69 -10.76 10.86
N HIS A 152 -14.72 -11.61 10.94
CA HIS A 152 -16.11 -11.13 11.00
C HIS A 152 -16.40 -10.30 12.25
N LYS A 153 -15.76 -10.61 13.39
CA LYS A 153 -15.89 -9.82 14.63
C LYS A 153 -15.12 -8.49 14.55
N MET A 154 -14.14 -8.40 13.66
CA MET A 154 -13.34 -7.19 13.43
C MET A 154 -13.93 -6.27 12.35
N GLU A 155 -15.23 -6.40 12.04
CA GLU A 155 -15.93 -5.42 11.21
C GLU A 155 -15.93 -4.05 11.90
N ILE A 156 -15.55 -3.02 11.16
CA ILE A 156 -15.45 -1.64 11.64
C ILE A 156 -16.31 -0.70 10.80
N PHE A 157 -16.85 0.32 11.44
CA PHE A 157 -17.44 1.48 10.80
C PHE A 157 -16.48 2.66 10.90
N ILE A 158 -16.19 3.32 9.77
CA ILE A 158 -15.37 4.51 9.66
C ILE A 158 -16.26 5.67 9.19
N PRO A 159 -16.43 6.74 9.98
CA PRO A 159 -17.18 7.92 9.59
C PRO A 159 -16.58 8.61 8.37
N TRP A 160 -17.41 9.26 7.55
CA TRP A 160 -16.94 10.01 6.38
C TRP A 160 -15.91 11.07 6.75
N ASN A 161 -16.13 11.84 7.82
CA ASN A 161 -15.17 12.87 8.24
C ASN A 161 -13.81 12.27 8.60
N THR A 162 -13.79 11.16 9.31
CA THR A 162 -12.53 10.45 9.64
C THR A 162 -11.81 9.96 8.39
N TYR A 163 -12.55 9.35 7.44
CA TYR A 163 -11.99 8.88 6.18
C TYR A 163 -11.44 10.02 5.32
N LEU A 164 -12.24 11.07 5.10
CA LEU A 164 -11.86 12.21 4.25
C LEU A 164 -10.65 12.97 4.81
N ASN A 165 -10.59 13.15 6.12
CA ASN A 165 -9.46 13.81 6.79
C ASN A 165 -8.17 12.99 6.62
N ALA A 166 -8.23 11.66 6.77
CA ALA A 166 -7.08 10.79 6.58
C ALA A 166 -6.59 10.77 5.13
N MET A 167 -7.51 10.78 4.17
CA MET A 167 -7.17 10.74 2.73
C MET A 167 -6.66 12.07 2.18
N GLN A 168 -6.93 13.20 2.85
CA GLN A 168 -6.46 14.55 2.48
C GLN A 168 -6.80 14.93 1.02
N PHE A 169 -8.03 14.62 0.57
CA PHE A 169 -8.48 14.93 -0.79
C PHE A 169 -8.42 16.44 -1.10
N ASN A 170 -7.87 16.77 -2.26
CA ASN A 170 -7.94 18.12 -2.80
C ASN A 170 -9.34 18.43 -3.37
N GLU A 171 -9.60 19.69 -3.75
CA GLU A 171 -10.93 20.11 -4.19
C GLU A 171 -11.41 19.37 -5.46
N ARG A 172 -10.51 19.07 -6.41
CA ARG A 172 -10.87 18.32 -7.63
C ARG A 172 -11.21 16.86 -7.31
N GLU A 173 -10.50 16.25 -6.37
CA GLU A 173 -10.78 14.90 -5.91
C GLU A 173 -12.12 14.85 -5.15
N LYS A 174 -12.45 15.89 -4.39
CA LYS A 174 -13.76 15.99 -3.72
C LYS A 174 -14.92 16.06 -4.71
N GLU A 175 -14.75 16.73 -5.86
CA GLU A 175 -15.74 16.74 -6.94
C GLU A 175 -15.98 15.34 -7.53
N GLN A 176 -14.99 14.46 -7.50
CA GLN A 176 -15.03 13.09 -8.01
C GLN A 176 -15.15 12.04 -6.90
N LEU A 177 -15.45 12.43 -5.68
CA LEU A 177 -15.37 11.59 -4.49
C LEU A 177 -16.12 10.26 -4.64
N THR A 178 -17.34 10.30 -5.17
CA THR A 178 -18.14 9.08 -5.35
C THR A 178 -17.44 8.08 -6.29
N SER A 179 -16.84 8.56 -7.37
CA SER A 179 -16.11 7.72 -8.32
C SER A 179 -14.84 7.13 -7.69
N ILE A 180 -14.10 7.97 -6.94
CA ILE A 180 -12.88 7.54 -6.24
C ILE A 180 -13.21 6.47 -5.19
N VAL A 181 -14.21 6.72 -4.34
CA VAL A 181 -14.65 5.79 -3.29
C VAL A 181 -15.12 4.47 -3.89
N ASN A 182 -15.92 4.51 -4.96
CA ASN A 182 -16.35 3.30 -5.67
C ASN A 182 -15.16 2.51 -6.19
N ASN A 183 -14.27 3.14 -6.96
CA ASN A 183 -13.08 2.48 -7.48
C ASN A 183 -12.22 1.89 -6.37
N THR A 184 -12.03 2.64 -5.28
CA THR A 184 -11.22 2.22 -4.14
C THR A 184 -11.77 0.95 -3.50
N PHE A 185 -13.01 0.97 -3.02
CA PHE A 185 -13.54 -0.14 -2.22
C PHE A 185 -13.97 -1.34 -3.06
N PHE A 186 -14.51 -1.12 -4.27
CA PHE A 186 -14.74 -2.23 -5.20
C PHE A 186 -13.44 -2.88 -5.64
N GLY A 187 -12.37 -2.12 -5.86
CA GLY A 187 -11.05 -2.65 -6.20
C GLY A 187 -10.46 -3.46 -5.04
N LEU A 188 -10.42 -2.90 -3.82
CA LEU A 188 -9.92 -3.62 -2.64
C LEU A 188 -10.68 -4.93 -2.38
N ASN A 189 -12.01 -4.93 -2.56
CA ASN A 189 -12.83 -6.13 -2.39
C ASN A 189 -12.58 -7.15 -3.51
N LYS A 190 -12.53 -6.70 -4.78
CA LYS A 190 -12.23 -7.56 -5.93
C LYS A 190 -10.89 -8.26 -5.78
N ASP A 191 -9.89 -7.55 -5.28
CA ASP A 191 -8.54 -8.08 -5.08
C ASP A 191 -8.38 -8.82 -3.75
N SER A 192 -9.52 -9.03 -3.04
CA SER A 192 -9.58 -9.72 -1.75
C SER A 192 -8.72 -9.07 -0.64
N LEU A 193 -8.48 -7.77 -0.74
CA LEU A 193 -7.77 -6.99 0.28
C LEU A 193 -8.67 -6.52 1.41
N ILE A 194 -9.99 -6.58 1.21
CA ILE A 194 -11.04 -6.53 2.23
C ILE A 194 -12.05 -7.64 1.93
N GLU A 195 -12.74 -8.18 2.95
CA GLU A 195 -13.67 -9.29 2.76
C GLU A 195 -15.05 -8.78 2.33
N THR A 196 -15.60 -7.81 3.04
CA THR A 196 -16.87 -7.15 2.72
C THR A 196 -16.79 -5.66 2.98
N PHE A 197 -17.61 -4.90 2.30
CA PHE A 197 -17.81 -3.48 2.58
C PHE A 197 -19.21 -3.03 2.16
N TYR A 198 -19.68 -1.98 2.81
CA TYR A 198 -20.78 -1.13 2.34
C TYR A 198 -20.60 0.28 2.88
N TYR A 199 -21.25 1.24 2.25
CA TYR A 199 -21.21 2.62 2.71
C TYR A 199 -22.56 3.30 2.46
N GLY A 200 -22.81 4.40 3.13
CA GLY A 200 -24.07 5.11 2.95
C GLY A 200 -24.28 6.25 3.94
N PRO A 201 -25.45 6.87 3.83
CA PRO A 201 -25.89 7.92 4.76
C PRO A 201 -26.18 7.33 6.14
N ILE A 202 -26.35 8.22 7.11
CA ILE A 202 -26.53 7.87 8.53
C ILE A 202 -27.69 6.89 8.75
N GLU A 203 -28.80 7.07 8.05
CA GLU A 203 -30.01 6.23 8.20
C GLU A 203 -29.76 4.78 7.79
N HIS A 204 -28.83 4.57 6.86
CA HIS A 204 -28.42 3.24 6.44
C HIS A 204 -27.45 2.61 7.44
N ILE A 205 -26.48 3.38 7.89
CA ILE A 205 -25.46 2.92 8.83
C ILE A 205 -26.06 2.59 10.20
N GLN A 206 -26.99 3.40 10.71
CA GLN A 206 -27.61 3.19 12.02
C GLN A 206 -28.40 1.89 12.16
N LYS A 207 -28.74 1.22 11.07
CA LYS A 207 -29.37 -0.12 11.13
C LYS A 207 -28.48 -1.15 11.85
N ASN A 208 -27.17 -1.01 11.73
CA ASN A 208 -26.20 -1.93 12.35
C ASN A 208 -25.31 -1.23 13.39
N TYR A 209 -25.14 0.08 13.30
CA TYR A 209 -24.28 0.93 14.14
C TYR A 209 -25.12 2.07 14.72
N ALA A 210 -25.99 1.76 15.70
CA ALA A 210 -26.97 2.72 16.26
C ALA A 210 -26.31 3.99 16.82
N ASP A 211 -25.07 3.90 17.29
CA ASP A 211 -24.31 5.02 17.86
C ASP A 211 -23.61 5.92 16.80
N ALA A 212 -23.73 5.57 15.50
CA ALA A 212 -23.18 6.39 14.43
C ALA A 212 -23.84 7.77 14.38
N LYS A 213 -23.01 8.81 14.25
CA LYS A 213 -23.47 10.21 14.22
C LYS A 213 -23.53 10.80 12.81
N GLU A 214 -22.99 10.08 11.83
CA GLU A 214 -22.96 10.45 10.42
C GLU A 214 -22.89 9.20 9.55
N GLY A 215 -22.97 9.37 8.23
CA GLY A 215 -22.72 8.31 7.28
C GLY A 215 -21.26 7.92 7.22
N GLY A 216 -20.93 6.83 6.54
CA GLY A 216 -19.56 6.36 6.44
C GLY A 216 -19.46 5.02 5.74
N ILE A 217 -18.37 4.33 6.01
CA ILE A 217 -17.99 3.08 5.37
C ILE A 217 -17.91 1.99 6.43
N VAL A 218 -18.49 0.84 6.16
CA VAL A 218 -18.35 -0.38 6.97
C VAL A 218 -17.49 -1.37 6.23
N ILE A 219 -16.51 -1.96 6.91
CA ILE A 219 -15.49 -2.82 6.29
C ILE A 219 -15.19 -4.01 7.20
N SER A 220 -15.12 -5.21 6.61
CA SER A 220 -14.56 -6.39 7.26
C SER A 220 -13.17 -6.70 6.68
N PRO A 221 -12.15 -6.96 7.51
CA PRO A 221 -10.81 -7.27 7.02
C PRO A 221 -10.74 -8.63 6.36
N SER A 222 -9.79 -8.80 5.44
CA SER A 222 -9.45 -10.08 4.82
C SER A 222 -8.10 -10.61 5.30
N ALA A 223 -7.82 -11.89 5.04
CA ALA A 223 -6.53 -12.48 5.33
C ALA A 223 -5.42 -11.89 4.43
N LEU A 224 -5.70 -11.75 3.13
CA LEU A 224 -4.72 -11.21 2.18
C LEU A 224 -4.40 -9.73 2.46
N GLY A 225 -5.41 -8.94 2.88
CA GLY A 225 -5.17 -7.55 3.25
C GLY A 225 -4.31 -7.43 4.51
N ALA A 226 -4.54 -8.28 5.53
CA ALA A 226 -3.67 -8.31 6.71
C ALA A 226 -2.24 -8.78 6.35
N GLU A 227 -2.11 -9.77 5.46
CA GLU A 227 -0.81 -10.20 4.94
C GLU A 227 -0.09 -9.05 4.24
N LEU A 228 -0.77 -8.33 3.33
CA LEU A 228 -0.19 -7.17 2.63
C LEU A 228 0.26 -6.08 3.62
N TYR A 229 -0.53 -5.82 4.66
CA TYR A 229 -0.18 -4.85 5.70
C TYR A 229 1.10 -5.27 6.44
N LEU A 230 1.21 -6.54 6.86
CA LEU A 230 2.40 -7.07 7.52
C LEU A 230 3.64 -6.99 6.60
N TRP A 231 3.50 -7.37 5.33
CA TRP A 231 4.58 -7.24 4.37
C TRP A 231 5.03 -5.78 4.20
N GLY A 232 4.09 -4.83 4.16
CA GLY A 232 4.39 -3.40 4.10
C GLY A 232 5.17 -2.87 5.29
N TYR A 233 5.08 -3.54 6.43
CA TYR A 233 5.84 -3.21 7.65
C TYR A 233 7.13 -4.00 7.84
N GLY A 234 7.49 -4.90 6.95
CA GLY A 234 8.69 -5.73 7.11
C GLY A 234 8.48 -7.02 7.92
N PHE A 235 7.21 -7.40 8.15
CA PHE A 235 6.81 -8.55 8.96
C PHE A 235 6.21 -9.70 8.12
N GLY A 236 6.66 -9.87 6.88
CA GLY A 236 6.15 -10.91 5.97
C GLY A 236 6.43 -12.36 6.40
N ASP A 237 7.24 -12.56 7.43
CA ASP A 237 7.53 -13.84 8.09
C ASP A 237 6.57 -14.16 9.24
N LYS A 238 5.70 -13.22 9.65
CA LYS A 238 4.83 -13.35 10.82
C LYS A 238 3.46 -13.91 10.47
N GLU A 239 2.82 -14.54 11.44
CA GLU A 239 1.41 -14.96 11.37
C GLU A 239 0.48 -13.74 11.35
N LEU A 240 -0.72 -13.87 10.77
CA LEU A 240 -1.67 -12.77 10.63
C LEU A 240 -2.07 -12.13 11.97
N SER A 241 -2.16 -12.92 13.03
CA SER A 241 -2.44 -12.43 14.38
C SER A 241 -1.41 -11.44 14.92
N PHE A 242 -0.21 -11.41 14.33
CA PHE A 242 0.85 -10.46 14.70
C PHE A 242 0.44 -9.00 14.49
N ILE A 243 -0.48 -8.72 13.56
CA ILE A 243 -1.03 -7.38 13.34
C ILE A 243 -1.72 -6.81 14.61
N LEU A 244 -2.20 -7.67 15.51
CA LEU A 244 -2.92 -7.30 16.72
C LEU A 244 -2.02 -7.28 17.97
N GLN A 245 -0.73 -7.59 17.83
CA GLN A 245 0.21 -7.54 18.95
C GLN A 245 0.68 -6.11 19.22
N ASP A 246 1.03 -5.84 20.47
CA ASP A 246 1.64 -4.59 20.88
C ASP A 246 3.11 -4.52 20.43
N THR A 247 3.30 -4.31 19.14
CA THR A 247 4.61 -4.14 18.53
C THR A 247 4.73 -2.73 17.96
N ASN A 248 5.96 -2.27 17.78
CA ASN A 248 6.24 -0.95 17.22
C ASN A 248 5.91 -0.89 15.71
N PHE A 249 4.62 -0.79 15.41
CA PHE A 249 4.19 -0.33 14.10
C PHE A 249 4.19 1.21 14.11
N GLU A 250 5.21 1.83 13.59
CA GLU A 250 5.24 3.29 13.43
C GLU A 250 4.18 3.70 12.41
N ASP A 251 3.34 4.69 12.76
CA ASP A 251 2.39 5.25 11.80
C ASP A 251 3.16 6.00 10.68
N ILE A 252 2.71 5.86 9.43
CA ILE A 252 3.27 6.58 8.30
C ILE A 252 2.83 8.05 8.40
N GLU A 253 3.78 8.98 8.37
CA GLU A 253 3.56 10.40 8.68
C GLU A 253 2.50 11.07 7.80
N ASP A 254 2.33 10.64 6.56
CA ASP A 254 1.40 11.23 5.58
C ASP A 254 -0.08 10.97 5.87
N ILE A 255 -0.42 10.04 6.75
CA ILE A 255 -1.81 9.69 7.05
C ILE A 255 -2.05 9.76 8.55
N THR A 256 -2.90 10.70 8.95
CA THR A 256 -3.33 10.81 10.34
C THR A 256 -4.37 9.73 10.66
N ILE A 257 -4.01 8.78 11.51
CA ILE A 257 -4.90 7.71 11.96
C ILE A 257 -5.58 8.12 13.26
N THR A 258 -6.86 8.50 13.19
CA THR A 258 -7.70 8.75 14.36
C THR A 258 -8.77 7.66 14.51
N LEU A 259 -9.25 7.49 15.72
CA LEU A 259 -10.38 6.60 16.05
C LEU A 259 -11.67 7.37 16.30
N ASP A 260 -11.71 8.67 15.95
CA ASP A 260 -12.85 9.54 16.20
C ASP A 260 -14.09 9.05 15.46
N GLY A 261 -15.13 8.69 16.24
CA GLY A 261 -16.40 8.18 15.72
C GLY A 261 -16.32 6.79 15.07
N VAL A 262 -15.17 6.14 15.05
CA VAL A 262 -15.02 4.77 14.59
C VAL A 262 -15.72 3.82 15.55
N LEU A 263 -16.50 2.88 15.02
CA LEU A 263 -17.26 1.91 15.83
C LEU A 263 -16.94 0.49 15.40
N THR A 264 -17.07 -0.44 16.32
CA THR A 264 -17.02 -1.88 16.07
C THR A 264 -18.42 -2.48 16.10
N SER A 265 -18.64 -3.57 15.40
CA SER A 265 -19.93 -4.27 15.43
C SER A 265 -20.20 -4.82 16.82
N LYS A 266 -21.33 -4.42 17.44
CA LYS A 266 -21.78 -4.95 18.73
C LYS A 266 -22.36 -6.37 18.65
N LYS A 267 -22.44 -6.96 17.47
CA LYS A 267 -23.09 -8.28 17.27
C LYS A 267 -22.32 -9.46 17.86
N HIS A 268 -21.13 -9.21 18.40
CA HIS A 268 -20.21 -10.29 18.79
C HIS A 268 -19.46 -10.04 20.10
N ILE A 269 -19.98 -9.17 20.97
CA ILE A 269 -19.50 -9.06 22.36
C ILE A 269 -20.35 -9.95 23.28
#